data_74ae62c0dca8d1ad6519034b229eadb3
#
_entry.id   74ae62c0dca8d1ad6519034b229eadb3
#
_cell.length_a   1.000
_cell.length_b   1.000
_cell.length_c   1.000
_cell.angle_alpha   90.00
_cell.angle_beta   90.00
_cell.angle_gamma   90.00
#
_symmetry.space_group_name_H-M   'P 1'
#
loop_
_entity.id
_entity.type
_entity.pdbx_description
1 polymer ?
#
loop_
_entity_poly.entity_id
_entity_poly.type
_entity_poly.pdbx_seq_one_letter_code
_entity_poly.pdbx_strand_id
1 'polypeptide(L)'
;MLTLKLISEETERVIKGLNKKHFAGAEEAIKEVLAIDKRRRETQQELDQNLSDAKKLAAQIGALMKQGNKQEADEIKAKVAAIKEANKALEETKAQAEKDLIAKLCTIPNIPNDDVPEGKDANDNVVVKEGGEIPNLPEDALCHWDLCKKFNLIDFDLGVKITGAGFPVYIGKMARLQRALEAFFLEEARKSGYLEVQPPYVVNEASGYGTGQLPDKEAQMYQCQLDNLYLIPTAEVPVTNIFRDEILDEKDLPIKRCAYSACFRREAGSYGKDVRGLNRLHQFDKVEIVRIDKPEHSYKSLDEMLEHVEGLLKKLELPYHILRLCGGDMSFTSAICYDFEVWSAAQKRWLEVSSVSNFESYQANRLHCRYRNAETRKIELCHTLNGSALALPRIVAAIIENNQTPEGIRVPKVLVPYCGFEMLDDKNF
;
A
#
# COMPACT_ATOMS: atom_id res chain seq x y z
N MET A 1 4.81 0.64 -9.92
CA MET A 1 5.07 1.63 -11.00
C MET A 1 4.40 1.20 -12.29
N LEU A 2 3.99 2.14 -13.13
CA LEU A 2 3.44 1.82 -14.44
C LEU A 2 4.44 1.02 -15.28
N THR A 3 3.94 0.11 -16.11
CA THR A 3 4.81 -0.64 -17.04
C THR A 3 5.15 0.21 -18.26
N LEU A 4 6.35 0.05 -18.82
CA LEU A 4 6.74 0.72 -20.06
C LEU A 4 5.83 0.35 -21.23
N LYS A 5 5.33 -0.89 -21.22
CA LYS A 5 4.38 -1.38 -22.21
C LYS A 5 3.11 -0.54 -22.19
N LEU A 6 2.48 -0.38 -21.03
CA LEU A 6 1.29 0.45 -20.87
C LEU A 6 1.52 1.90 -21.31
N ILE A 7 2.65 2.50 -20.89
CA ILE A 7 2.99 3.88 -21.23
C ILE A 7 3.17 4.06 -22.76
N SER A 8 3.81 3.09 -23.43
CA SER A 8 4.09 3.20 -24.87
C SER A 8 2.90 2.83 -25.76
N GLU A 9 2.09 1.86 -25.36
CA GLU A 9 0.95 1.38 -26.15
C GLU A 9 -0.32 2.20 -25.92
N GLU A 10 -0.49 2.77 -24.71
CA GLU A 10 -1.71 3.50 -24.31
C GLU A 10 -1.38 4.90 -23.76
N THR A 11 -0.45 5.60 -24.39
CA THR A 11 0.09 6.90 -23.94
C THR A 11 -1.02 7.91 -23.59
N GLU A 12 -2.02 8.07 -24.45
CA GLU A 12 -3.13 9.02 -24.24
C GLU A 12 -3.99 8.65 -23.02
N ARG A 13 -4.29 7.36 -22.84
CA ARG A 13 -5.01 6.85 -21.66
C ARG A 13 -4.23 7.12 -20.39
N VAL A 14 -2.91 6.90 -20.40
CA VAL A 14 -2.04 7.16 -19.25
C VAL A 14 -2.07 8.65 -18.91
N ILE A 15 -1.88 9.55 -19.86
CA ILE A 15 -1.92 11.00 -19.65
C ILE A 15 -3.29 11.43 -19.09
N LYS A 16 -4.39 10.93 -19.67
CA LYS A 16 -5.75 11.20 -19.17
C LYS A 16 -5.92 10.76 -17.71
N GLY A 17 -5.46 9.55 -17.38
CA GLY A 17 -5.53 9.01 -16.01
C GLY A 17 -4.70 9.82 -15.00
N LEU A 18 -3.49 10.26 -15.41
CA LEU A 18 -2.65 11.11 -14.58
C LEU A 18 -3.30 12.49 -14.32
N ASN A 19 -3.93 13.07 -15.35
CA ASN A 19 -4.67 14.32 -15.21
C ASN A 19 -5.88 14.17 -14.29
N LYS A 20 -6.57 13.01 -14.30
CA LYS A 20 -7.67 12.69 -13.38
C LYS A 20 -7.20 12.67 -11.91
N LYS A 21 -5.95 12.29 -11.66
CA LYS A 21 -5.28 12.38 -10.34
C LYS A 21 -4.64 13.76 -10.07
N HIS A 22 -4.89 14.74 -10.90
CA HIS A 22 -4.29 16.09 -10.80
C HIS A 22 -2.75 16.06 -10.77
N PHE A 23 -2.14 15.07 -11.42
CA PHE A 23 -0.68 14.98 -11.52
C PHE A 23 -0.14 16.07 -12.45
N ALA A 24 0.57 17.06 -11.88
CA ALA A 24 1.11 18.18 -12.64
C ALA A 24 2.19 17.72 -13.63
N GLY A 25 2.12 18.22 -14.86
CA GLY A 25 3.12 17.91 -15.91
C GLY A 25 3.04 16.48 -16.44
N ALA A 26 1.83 15.90 -16.52
CA ALA A 26 1.63 14.52 -16.97
C ALA A 26 2.24 14.24 -18.36
N GLU A 27 2.00 15.12 -19.34
CA GLU A 27 2.54 14.94 -20.70
C GLU A 27 4.07 14.98 -20.72
N GLU A 28 4.66 15.96 -20.03
CA GLU A 28 6.12 16.12 -19.93
C GLU A 28 6.77 14.91 -19.27
N ALA A 29 6.17 14.44 -18.18
CA ALA A 29 6.66 13.26 -17.45
C ALA A 29 6.65 12.00 -18.34
N ILE A 30 5.59 11.78 -19.10
CA ILE A 30 5.49 10.63 -20.01
C ILE A 30 6.45 10.79 -21.21
N LYS A 31 6.57 11.97 -21.80
CA LYS A 31 7.57 12.24 -22.87
C LYS A 31 8.99 11.95 -22.38
N GLU A 32 9.33 12.36 -21.17
CA GLU A 32 10.64 12.10 -20.57
C GLU A 32 10.90 10.59 -20.36
N VAL A 33 9.93 9.84 -19.81
CA VAL A 33 10.02 8.38 -19.69
C VAL A 33 10.28 7.72 -21.02
N LEU A 34 9.52 8.07 -22.06
CA LEU A 34 9.68 7.51 -23.40
C LEU A 34 11.03 7.87 -24.03
N ALA A 35 11.54 9.08 -23.77
CA ALA A 35 12.87 9.50 -24.24
C ALA A 35 14.00 8.72 -23.55
N ILE A 36 13.91 8.50 -22.24
CA ILE A 36 14.89 7.71 -21.48
C ILE A 36 14.86 6.24 -21.95
N ASP A 37 13.66 5.66 -22.13
CA ASP A 37 13.53 4.28 -22.62
C ASP A 37 14.03 4.13 -24.05
N LYS A 38 13.81 5.11 -24.93
CA LYS A 38 14.37 5.14 -26.27
C LYS A 38 15.90 5.09 -26.23
N ARG A 39 16.54 5.98 -25.44
CA ARG A 39 18.00 5.98 -25.25
C ARG A 39 18.51 4.62 -24.77
N ARG A 40 17.85 4.05 -23.75
CA ARG A 40 18.19 2.72 -23.21
C ARG A 40 18.14 1.64 -24.28
N ARG A 41 17.09 1.60 -25.11
CA ARG A 41 16.92 0.61 -26.20
C ARG A 41 17.94 0.80 -27.31
N GLU A 42 18.20 2.02 -27.72
CA GLU A 42 19.21 2.34 -28.74
C GLU A 42 20.61 1.91 -28.26
N THR A 43 20.98 2.22 -27.01
CA THR A 43 22.25 1.78 -26.42
C THR A 43 22.36 0.26 -26.34
N GLN A 44 21.27 -0.44 -25.96
CA GLN A 44 21.26 -1.90 -25.96
C GLN A 44 21.46 -2.48 -27.37
N GLN A 45 20.79 -1.93 -28.36
CA GLN A 45 20.92 -2.36 -29.74
C GLN A 45 22.36 -2.19 -30.27
N GLU A 46 23.02 -1.08 -29.94
CA GLU A 46 24.40 -0.82 -30.29
C GLU A 46 25.36 -1.81 -29.60
N LEU A 47 25.15 -2.11 -28.32
CA LEU A 47 25.88 -3.12 -27.57
C LEU A 47 25.76 -4.51 -28.24
N ASP A 48 24.54 -4.90 -28.59
CA ASP A 48 24.28 -6.22 -29.21
C ASP A 48 24.96 -6.31 -30.58
N GLN A 49 24.92 -5.23 -31.36
CA GLN A 49 25.62 -5.15 -32.65
C GLN A 49 27.14 -5.27 -32.47
N ASN A 50 27.71 -4.49 -31.56
CA ASN A 50 29.14 -4.49 -31.26
C ASN A 50 29.62 -5.88 -30.79
N LEU A 51 28.84 -6.57 -29.94
CA LEU A 51 29.13 -7.92 -29.48
C LEU A 51 29.11 -8.95 -30.64
N SER A 52 28.13 -8.80 -31.55
CA SER A 52 28.04 -9.64 -32.75
C SER A 52 29.24 -9.42 -33.65
N ASP A 53 29.64 -8.18 -33.89
CA ASP A 53 30.76 -7.84 -34.78
C ASP A 53 32.12 -8.26 -34.17
N ALA A 54 32.30 -8.03 -32.84
CA ALA A 54 33.50 -8.54 -32.16
C ALA A 54 33.61 -10.05 -32.24
N LYS A 55 32.52 -10.80 -32.16
CA LYS A 55 32.49 -12.26 -32.30
C LYS A 55 32.89 -12.70 -33.73
N LYS A 56 32.36 -12.04 -34.76
CA LYS A 56 32.70 -12.31 -36.16
C LYS A 56 34.18 -12.03 -36.43
N LEU A 57 34.69 -10.89 -35.97
CA LEU A 57 36.11 -10.52 -36.11
C LEU A 57 37.05 -11.52 -35.37
N ALA A 58 36.68 -11.88 -34.15
CA ALA A 58 37.45 -12.83 -33.34
C ALA A 58 37.58 -14.22 -34.05
N ALA A 59 36.51 -14.67 -34.72
CA ALA A 59 36.54 -15.94 -35.48
C ALA A 59 37.54 -15.90 -36.67
N GLN A 60 37.79 -14.73 -37.26
CA GLN A 60 38.74 -14.55 -38.37
C GLN A 60 40.19 -14.65 -37.91
N ILE A 61 40.51 -14.25 -36.67
CA ILE A 61 41.88 -14.29 -36.13
C ILE A 61 42.49 -15.67 -36.19
N GLY A 62 41.74 -16.71 -35.82
CA GLY A 62 42.21 -18.09 -35.85
C GLY A 62 42.53 -18.60 -37.25
N ALA A 63 41.76 -18.20 -38.26
CA ALA A 63 41.97 -18.54 -39.66
C ALA A 63 43.22 -17.84 -40.23
N LEU A 64 43.35 -16.53 -39.97
CA LEU A 64 44.51 -15.73 -40.44
C LEU A 64 45.83 -16.19 -39.80
N MET A 65 45.82 -16.56 -38.54
CA MET A 65 47.01 -17.11 -37.88
C MET A 65 47.45 -18.45 -38.47
N LYS A 66 46.50 -19.31 -38.86
CA LYS A 66 46.80 -20.58 -39.56
C LYS A 66 47.37 -20.38 -40.96
N GLN A 67 46.97 -19.26 -41.62
CA GLN A 67 47.44 -18.88 -42.96
C GLN A 67 48.78 -18.11 -42.95
N GLY A 68 49.32 -17.81 -41.77
CA GLY A 68 50.57 -17.04 -41.63
C GLY A 68 50.39 -15.50 -41.72
N ASN A 69 49.18 -15.00 -41.87
CA ASN A 69 48.87 -13.59 -42.02
C ASN A 69 48.83 -12.85 -40.64
N LYS A 70 50.00 -12.77 -39.99
CA LYS A 70 50.12 -12.25 -38.64
C LYS A 70 49.77 -10.77 -38.53
N GLN A 71 50.08 -9.95 -39.56
CA GLN A 71 49.80 -8.53 -39.55
C GLN A 71 48.30 -8.25 -39.60
N GLU A 72 47.53 -8.90 -40.46
CA GLU A 72 46.07 -8.78 -40.51
C GLU A 72 45.40 -9.29 -39.22
N ALA A 73 45.93 -10.40 -38.64
CA ALA A 73 45.45 -10.93 -37.38
C ALA A 73 45.61 -9.91 -36.23
N ASP A 74 46.75 -9.16 -36.19
CA ASP A 74 47.01 -8.15 -35.18
C ASP A 74 46.14 -6.88 -35.40
N GLU A 75 45.85 -6.48 -36.62
CA GLU A 75 44.89 -5.41 -36.94
C GLU A 75 43.49 -5.75 -36.49
N ILE A 76 43.05 -7.00 -36.70
CA ILE A 76 41.75 -7.47 -36.23
C ILE A 76 41.68 -7.54 -34.71
N LYS A 77 42.74 -7.98 -34.02
CA LYS A 77 42.82 -7.90 -32.55
C LYS A 77 42.68 -6.49 -32.01
N ALA A 78 43.34 -5.52 -32.68
CA ALA A 78 43.22 -4.12 -32.32
C ALA A 78 41.76 -3.59 -32.47
N LYS A 79 41.09 -3.97 -33.57
CA LYS A 79 39.66 -3.66 -33.77
C LYS A 79 38.77 -4.26 -32.71
N VAL A 80 38.96 -5.53 -32.36
CA VAL A 80 38.22 -6.20 -31.29
C VAL A 80 38.46 -5.52 -29.94
N ALA A 81 39.69 -5.08 -29.66
CA ALA A 81 40.04 -4.36 -28.46
C ALA A 81 39.33 -2.97 -28.39
N ALA A 82 39.30 -2.28 -29.53
CA ALA A 82 38.59 -0.97 -29.61
C ALA A 82 37.07 -1.13 -29.39
N ILE A 83 36.46 -2.18 -29.97
CA ILE A 83 35.03 -2.47 -29.74
C ILE A 83 34.77 -2.79 -28.25
N LYS A 84 35.63 -3.55 -27.61
CA LYS A 84 35.49 -3.87 -26.18
C LYS A 84 35.57 -2.61 -25.29
N GLU A 85 36.45 -1.67 -25.63
CA GLU A 85 36.57 -0.42 -24.89
C GLU A 85 35.35 0.50 -25.11
N ALA A 86 34.84 0.58 -26.35
CA ALA A 86 33.58 1.30 -26.65
C ALA A 86 32.40 0.71 -25.90
N ASN A 87 32.33 -0.63 -25.76
CA ASN A 87 31.24 -1.30 -25.04
C ASN A 87 31.19 -0.94 -23.55
N LYS A 88 32.30 -0.68 -22.89
CA LYS A 88 32.28 -0.22 -21.49
C LYS A 88 31.53 1.09 -21.33
N ALA A 89 31.78 2.07 -22.18
CA ALA A 89 31.08 3.35 -22.16
C ALA A 89 29.57 3.19 -22.45
N LEU A 90 29.22 2.28 -23.35
CA LEU A 90 27.81 1.97 -23.65
C LEU A 90 27.14 1.24 -22.48
N GLU A 91 27.83 0.32 -21.79
CA GLU A 91 27.33 -0.36 -20.58
C GLU A 91 27.05 0.66 -19.47
N GLU A 92 27.96 1.63 -19.24
CA GLU A 92 27.76 2.71 -18.27
C GLU A 92 26.57 3.60 -18.65
N THR A 93 26.46 3.96 -19.94
CA THR A 93 25.33 4.75 -20.46
C THR A 93 24.00 4.03 -20.28
N LYS A 94 23.96 2.73 -20.57
CA LYS A 94 22.77 1.90 -20.36
C LYS A 94 22.39 1.81 -18.88
N ALA A 95 23.35 1.53 -18.01
CA ALA A 95 23.14 1.44 -16.58
C ALA A 95 22.62 2.76 -15.99
N GLN A 96 23.14 3.90 -16.48
CA GLN A 96 22.62 5.22 -16.07
C GLN A 96 21.19 5.43 -16.59
N ALA A 97 20.90 5.09 -17.84
CA ALA A 97 19.54 5.20 -18.38
C ALA A 97 18.54 4.30 -17.62
N GLU A 98 18.91 3.11 -17.19
CA GLU A 98 18.09 2.24 -16.37
C GLU A 98 17.79 2.85 -14.98
N LYS A 99 18.80 3.45 -14.34
CA LYS A 99 18.61 4.18 -13.07
C LYS A 99 17.69 5.40 -13.24
N ASP A 100 17.94 6.22 -14.26
CA ASP A 100 17.12 7.41 -14.57
C ASP A 100 15.67 7.00 -14.83
N LEU A 101 15.45 5.90 -15.55
CA LEU A 101 14.13 5.39 -15.88
C LEU A 101 13.36 4.95 -14.63
N ILE A 102 13.99 4.18 -13.75
CA ILE A 102 13.38 3.75 -12.48
C ILE A 102 13.07 4.97 -11.61
N ALA A 103 14.02 5.89 -11.46
CA ALA A 103 13.83 7.11 -10.68
C ALA A 103 12.65 7.92 -11.21
N LYS A 104 12.52 8.09 -12.54
CA LYS A 104 11.40 8.83 -13.14
C LYS A 104 10.08 8.10 -12.96
N LEU A 105 10.01 6.79 -13.22
CA LEU A 105 8.79 5.98 -13.04
C LEU A 105 8.30 6.00 -11.58
N CYS A 106 9.18 6.09 -10.60
CA CYS A 106 8.81 6.23 -9.19
C CYS A 106 8.15 7.57 -8.84
N THR A 107 8.28 8.60 -9.69
CA THR A 107 7.60 9.89 -9.50
C THR A 107 6.20 9.93 -10.09
N ILE A 108 5.81 8.93 -10.87
CA ILE A 108 4.53 8.89 -11.59
C ILE A 108 3.55 8.00 -10.82
N PRO A 109 2.36 8.51 -10.45
CA PRO A 109 1.34 7.71 -9.75
C PRO A 109 0.74 6.65 -10.66
N ASN A 110 0.01 5.72 -10.05
CA ASN A 110 -0.84 4.79 -10.79
C ASN A 110 -1.99 5.56 -11.48
N ILE A 111 -2.46 5.06 -12.61
CA ILE A 111 -3.64 5.63 -13.28
C ILE A 111 -4.92 5.07 -12.65
N PRO A 112 -5.96 5.91 -12.49
CA PRO A 112 -7.23 5.44 -11.96
C PRO A 112 -7.99 4.59 -12.98
N ASN A 113 -8.75 3.64 -12.44
CA ASN A 113 -9.76 2.89 -13.19
C ASN A 113 -10.83 3.84 -13.76
N ASP A 114 -11.51 3.43 -14.80
CA ASP A 114 -12.53 4.27 -15.48
C ASP A 114 -13.71 4.60 -14.56
N ASP A 115 -14.06 3.72 -13.60
CA ASP A 115 -15.15 3.91 -12.63
C ASP A 115 -14.83 4.93 -11.53
N VAL A 116 -13.59 5.38 -11.40
CA VAL A 116 -13.21 6.40 -10.43
C VAL A 116 -13.84 7.75 -10.82
N PRO A 117 -14.57 8.43 -9.94
CA PRO A 117 -15.17 9.72 -10.25
C PRO A 117 -14.11 10.82 -10.41
N GLU A 118 -14.45 11.82 -11.22
CA GLU A 118 -13.70 13.08 -11.26
C GLU A 118 -13.87 13.82 -9.92
N GLY A 119 -12.84 14.53 -9.48
CA GLY A 119 -12.89 15.30 -8.23
C GLY A 119 -11.50 15.75 -7.80
N LYS A 120 -11.45 16.75 -6.91
CA LYS A 120 -10.21 17.39 -6.45
C LYS A 120 -9.76 16.90 -5.08
N ASP A 121 -10.71 16.64 -4.20
CA ASP A 121 -10.44 16.29 -2.80
C ASP A 121 -11.58 15.45 -2.21
N ALA A 122 -11.51 15.14 -0.93
CA ALA A 122 -12.46 14.29 -0.21
C ALA A 122 -13.93 14.72 -0.31
N ASN A 123 -14.22 16.01 -0.60
CA ASN A 123 -15.59 16.48 -0.76
C ASN A 123 -16.26 15.98 -2.03
N ASP A 124 -15.46 15.55 -3.01
CA ASP A 124 -15.91 15.01 -4.29
C ASP A 124 -16.05 13.48 -4.28
N ASN A 125 -15.77 12.84 -3.16
CA ASN A 125 -15.97 11.39 -3.00
C ASN A 125 -17.44 11.03 -3.05
N VAL A 126 -17.76 9.84 -3.59
CA VAL A 126 -19.13 9.41 -3.81
C VAL A 126 -19.52 8.34 -2.80
N VAL A 127 -20.55 8.62 -1.99
CA VAL A 127 -21.17 7.59 -1.13
C VAL A 127 -21.86 6.57 -2.02
N VAL A 128 -21.34 5.34 -2.03
CA VAL A 128 -21.89 4.23 -2.84
C VAL A 128 -22.78 3.31 -2.02
N LYS A 129 -22.63 3.32 -0.71
CA LYS A 129 -23.45 2.53 0.21
C LYS A 129 -23.43 3.13 1.60
N GLU A 130 -24.53 2.95 2.34
CA GLU A 130 -24.65 3.32 3.74
C GLU A 130 -25.44 2.26 4.51
N GLY A 131 -25.27 2.20 5.83
CA GLY A 131 -25.99 1.27 6.68
C GLY A 131 -25.79 1.53 8.16
N GLY A 132 -26.54 0.79 8.98
CA GLY A 132 -26.62 0.96 10.41
C GLY A 132 -27.52 2.15 10.81
N GLU A 133 -27.89 2.24 12.09
CA GLU A 133 -28.72 3.30 12.63
C GLU A 133 -27.87 4.27 13.46
N ILE A 134 -27.96 5.56 13.17
CA ILE A 134 -27.30 6.60 13.95
C ILE A 134 -27.97 6.68 15.31
N PRO A 135 -27.23 6.46 16.43
CA PRO A 135 -27.81 6.47 17.75
C PRO A 135 -28.28 7.87 18.13
N ASN A 136 -29.45 7.95 18.72
CA ASN A 136 -29.96 9.19 19.28
C ASN A 136 -29.39 9.35 20.70
N LEU A 137 -28.34 10.14 20.85
CA LEU A 137 -27.72 10.45 22.13
C LEU A 137 -28.26 11.75 22.73
N PRO A 138 -28.20 11.90 24.07
CA PRO A 138 -28.50 13.18 24.75
C PRO A 138 -27.59 14.30 24.22
N GLU A 139 -28.07 15.55 24.37
CA GLU A 139 -27.29 16.73 23.93
C GLU A 139 -25.96 16.91 24.66
N ASP A 140 -25.85 16.40 25.89
CA ASP A 140 -24.67 16.40 26.74
C ASP A 140 -23.79 15.14 26.58
N ALA A 141 -24.01 14.35 25.54
CA ALA A 141 -23.18 13.19 25.24
C ALA A 141 -21.70 13.57 25.10
N LEU A 142 -20.85 12.78 25.76
CA LEU A 142 -19.42 13.05 25.86
C LEU A 142 -18.66 12.47 24.66
N CYS A 143 -17.65 13.19 24.19
CA CYS A 143 -16.69 12.64 23.23
C CYS A 143 -15.83 11.54 23.86
N HIS A 144 -15.25 10.67 23.04
CA HIS A 144 -14.47 9.53 23.51
C HIS A 144 -13.32 9.92 24.44
N TRP A 145 -12.63 11.05 24.23
CA TRP A 145 -11.55 11.49 25.12
C TRP A 145 -12.04 11.88 26.53
N ASP A 146 -13.24 12.43 26.65
CA ASP A 146 -13.86 12.77 27.95
C ASP A 146 -14.38 11.50 28.64
N LEU A 147 -14.97 10.56 27.89
CA LEU A 147 -15.36 9.24 28.38
C LEU A 147 -14.15 8.41 28.85
N CYS A 148 -13.05 8.43 28.09
CA CYS A 148 -11.81 7.76 28.49
C CYS A 148 -11.27 8.30 29.82
N LYS A 149 -11.34 9.62 30.04
CA LYS A 149 -10.96 10.23 31.30
C LYS A 149 -11.93 9.87 32.43
N LYS A 150 -13.24 9.97 32.18
CA LYS A 150 -14.31 9.67 33.16
C LYS A 150 -14.20 8.24 33.71
N PHE A 151 -13.96 7.26 32.85
CA PHE A 151 -13.90 5.84 33.21
C PHE A 151 -12.47 5.27 33.29
N ASN A 152 -11.44 6.14 33.24
CA ASN A 152 -10.02 5.74 33.28
C ASN A 152 -9.67 4.62 32.28
N LEU A 153 -10.06 4.79 31.02
CA LEU A 153 -9.93 3.78 29.96
C LEU A 153 -8.63 3.93 29.16
N ILE A 154 -8.30 5.18 28.82
CA ILE A 154 -7.12 5.55 28.04
C ILE A 154 -6.49 6.78 28.68
N ASP A 155 -5.19 6.71 28.95
CA ASP A 155 -4.43 7.82 29.48
C ASP A 155 -3.54 8.42 28.38
N PHE A 156 -3.95 9.59 27.90
CA PHE A 156 -3.21 10.33 26.87
C PHE A 156 -2.02 11.10 27.46
N ASP A 157 -2.14 11.58 28.74
CA ASP A 157 -1.07 12.32 29.42
C ASP A 157 0.10 11.40 29.75
N LEU A 158 -0.19 10.16 30.16
CA LEU A 158 0.85 9.14 30.37
C LEU A 158 1.57 8.83 29.07
N GLY A 159 0.84 8.76 27.95
CA GLY A 159 1.44 8.58 26.62
C GLY A 159 2.40 9.73 26.25
N VAL A 160 1.99 10.98 26.51
CA VAL A 160 2.85 12.16 26.34
C VAL A 160 4.11 12.06 27.20
N LYS A 161 3.98 11.61 28.46
CA LYS A 161 5.13 11.42 29.38
C LYS A 161 6.12 10.38 28.89
N ILE A 162 5.64 9.29 28.30
CA ILE A 162 6.48 8.14 27.88
C ILE A 162 7.16 8.41 26.54
N THR A 163 6.42 8.98 25.57
CA THR A 163 6.87 9.08 24.18
C THR A 163 6.63 10.47 23.58
N GLY A 164 5.40 10.98 23.72
CA GLY A 164 4.94 12.22 23.10
C GLY A 164 3.45 12.17 22.76
N ALA A 165 2.92 13.25 22.21
CA ALA A 165 1.54 13.30 21.75
C ALA A 165 1.30 12.24 20.63
N GLY A 166 0.09 11.68 20.58
CA GLY A 166 -0.28 10.67 19.58
C GLY A 166 0.13 9.22 19.91
N PHE A 167 0.53 8.96 21.16
CA PHE A 167 0.85 7.62 21.70
C PHE A 167 -0.01 7.32 22.93
N PRO A 168 -1.27 6.89 22.79
CA PRO A 168 -2.17 6.64 23.91
C PRO A 168 -1.78 5.40 24.71
N VAL A 169 -2.08 5.40 26.02
CA VAL A 169 -1.89 4.23 26.89
C VAL A 169 -3.27 3.67 27.26
N TYR A 170 -3.57 2.48 26.77
CA TYR A 170 -4.81 1.75 27.07
C TYR A 170 -4.72 1.05 28.41
N ILE A 171 -5.77 1.16 29.26
CA ILE A 171 -5.76 0.68 30.65
C ILE A 171 -6.88 -0.32 30.89
N GLY A 172 -6.61 -1.36 31.69
CA GLY A 172 -7.58 -2.30 32.23
C GLY A 172 -8.50 -2.93 31.18
N LYS A 173 -9.81 -2.77 31.36
CA LYS A 173 -10.83 -3.28 30.42
C LYS A 173 -10.66 -2.75 29.01
N MET A 174 -10.16 -1.50 28.81
CA MET A 174 -9.92 -0.96 27.48
C MET A 174 -8.77 -1.67 26.77
N ALA A 175 -7.66 -1.96 27.45
CA ALA A 175 -6.57 -2.75 26.88
C ALA A 175 -7.05 -4.16 26.49
N ARG A 176 -7.99 -4.73 27.26
CA ARG A 176 -8.60 -6.03 26.93
C ARG A 176 -9.56 -5.92 25.73
N LEU A 177 -10.35 -4.83 25.62
CA LEU A 177 -11.22 -4.59 24.47
C LEU A 177 -10.39 -4.42 23.18
N GLN A 178 -9.25 -3.74 23.26
CA GLN A 178 -8.32 -3.59 22.13
C GLN A 178 -7.90 -4.96 21.58
N ARG A 179 -7.43 -5.86 22.45
CA ARG A 179 -7.09 -7.24 22.04
C ARG A 179 -8.29 -8.08 21.60
N ALA A 180 -9.47 -7.81 22.15
CA ALA A 180 -10.71 -8.48 21.74
C ALA A 180 -11.11 -8.09 20.30
N LEU A 181 -10.97 -6.83 19.93
CA LEU A 181 -11.17 -6.35 18.55
C LEU A 181 -10.16 -7.00 17.58
N GLU A 182 -8.90 -7.03 17.96
CA GLU A 182 -7.83 -7.72 17.19
C GLU A 182 -8.21 -9.19 16.94
N ALA A 183 -8.50 -9.94 18.00
CA ALA A 183 -8.85 -11.36 17.91
C ALA A 183 -10.13 -11.57 17.07
N PHE A 184 -11.13 -10.71 17.23
CA PHE A 184 -12.37 -10.77 16.46
C PHE A 184 -12.12 -10.53 14.98
N PHE A 185 -11.36 -9.51 14.60
CA PHE A 185 -11.08 -9.19 13.19
C PHE A 185 -10.26 -10.27 12.51
N LEU A 186 -9.25 -10.82 13.18
CA LEU A 186 -8.46 -11.94 12.67
C LEU A 186 -9.30 -13.20 12.48
N GLU A 187 -10.17 -13.53 13.44
CA GLU A 187 -11.07 -14.69 13.33
C GLU A 187 -12.08 -14.55 12.18
N GLU A 188 -12.63 -13.36 11.97
CA GLU A 188 -13.51 -13.08 10.83
C GLU A 188 -12.77 -13.16 9.49
N ALA A 189 -11.53 -12.65 9.43
CA ALA A 189 -10.68 -12.80 8.25
C ALA A 189 -10.37 -14.28 7.97
N ARG A 190 -10.05 -15.07 9.01
CA ARG A 190 -9.84 -16.52 8.88
C ARG A 190 -11.08 -17.24 8.33
N LYS A 191 -12.29 -16.90 8.81
CA LYS A 191 -13.57 -17.45 8.30
C LYS A 191 -13.80 -17.10 6.82
N SER A 192 -13.28 -15.96 6.37
CA SER A 192 -13.33 -15.53 4.97
C SER A 192 -12.19 -16.11 4.11
N GLY A 193 -11.43 -17.07 4.66
CA GLY A 193 -10.39 -17.82 3.94
C GLY A 193 -9.04 -17.11 3.87
N TYR A 194 -8.80 -16.09 4.70
CA TYR A 194 -7.48 -15.50 4.81
C TYR A 194 -6.57 -16.36 5.71
N LEU A 195 -5.33 -16.57 5.26
CA LEU A 195 -4.28 -17.14 6.08
C LEU A 195 -3.63 -16.03 6.90
N GLU A 196 -3.67 -16.17 8.21
CA GLU A 196 -3.02 -15.26 9.14
C GLU A 196 -1.50 -15.38 9.06
N VAL A 197 -0.81 -14.25 9.06
CA VAL A 197 0.64 -14.14 9.16
C VAL A 197 1.01 -13.09 10.21
N GLN A 198 2.09 -13.31 10.92
CA GLN A 198 2.64 -12.34 11.88
C GLN A 198 3.96 -11.80 11.32
N PRO A 199 3.95 -10.64 10.66
CA PRO A 199 5.13 -10.08 10.01
C PRO A 199 6.00 -9.29 10.99
N PRO A 200 7.27 -9.00 10.64
CA PRO A 200 8.08 -8.03 11.37
C PRO A 200 7.51 -6.61 11.23
N TYR A 201 7.69 -5.78 12.29
CA TYR A 201 7.23 -4.39 12.31
C TYR A 201 8.28 -3.40 11.81
N VAL A 202 9.46 -3.89 11.47
CA VAL A 202 10.51 -3.14 10.78
C VAL A 202 10.83 -3.82 9.46
N VAL A 203 11.05 -3.01 8.42
CA VAL A 203 11.29 -3.50 7.06
C VAL A 203 12.51 -2.80 6.45
N ASN A 204 13.12 -3.44 5.46
CA ASN A 204 14.20 -2.83 4.70
C ASN A 204 13.65 -1.89 3.59
N GLU A 205 14.55 -1.11 3.00
CA GLU A 205 14.23 -0.15 1.94
C GLU A 205 13.52 -0.82 0.74
N ALA A 206 13.97 -2.01 0.33
CA ALA A 206 13.36 -2.74 -0.78
C ALA A 206 11.88 -3.10 -0.53
N SER A 207 11.51 -3.36 0.72
CA SER A 207 10.12 -3.62 1.09
C SER A 207 9.26 -2.35 1.04
N GLY A 208 9.78 -1.22 1.53
CA GLY A 208 9.11 0.07 1.40
C GLY A 208 8.94 0.50 -0.06
N TYR A 209 9.94 0.22 -0.89
CA TYR A 209 9.89 0.47 -2.34
C TYR A 209 8.83 -0.39 -3.02
N GLY A 210 8.74 -1.68 -2.68
CA GLY A 210 7.85 -2.65 -3.31
C GLY A 210 6.37 -2.26 -3.28
N THR A 211 5.89 -1.74 -2.16
CA THR A 211 4.50 -1.28 -1.98
C THR A 211 4.30 0.21 -2.28
N GLY A 212 5.37 0.96 -2.51
CA GLY A 212 5.29 2.38 -2.90
C GLY A 212 5.33 3.37 -1.75
N GLN A 213 5.68 2.94 -0.54
CA GLN A 213 5.93 3.83 0.60
C GLN A 213 7.24 4.61 0.43
N LEU A 214 8.21 4.02 -0.28
CA LEU A 214 9.44 4.68 -0.67
C LEU A 214 9.47 4.92 -2.20
N PRO A 215 10.08 6.05 -2.65
CA PRO A 215 10.61 7.17 -1.87
C PRO A 215 9.53 7.89 -1.05
N ASP A 216 9.81 8.14 0.24
CA ASP A 216 8.87 8.81 1.14
C ASP A 216 8.84 10.32 0.91
N LYS A 217 7.92 10.75 0.02
CA LYS A 217 7.77 12.16 -0.37
C LYS A 217 7.11 13.03 0.71
N GLU A 218 6.35 12.40 1.62
CA GLU A 218 5.56 13.07 2.63
C GLU A 218 6.19 12.98 4.01
N ALA A 219 7.36 12.36 4.12
CA ALA A 219 8.09 12.13 5.37
C ALA A 219 7.23 11.41 6.44
N GLN A 220 6.44 10.41 6.02
CA GLN A 220 5.50 9.69 6.90
C GLN A 220 6.13 8.52 7.65
N MET A 221 7.22 7.95 7.13
CA MET A 221 7.85 6.77 7.74
C MET A 221 8.84 7.13 8.85
N TYR A 222 8.78 6.41 9.96
CA TYR A 222 9.85 6.39 10.95
C TYR A 222 11.01 5.55 10.45
N GLN A 223 12.23 6.07 10.53
CA GLN A 223 13.45 5.39 10.10
C GLN A 223 14.41 5.13 11.27
N CYS A 224 14.90 3.90 11.38
CA CYS A 224 16.03 3.50 12.22
C CYS A 224 17.32 3.74 11.41
N GLN A 225 17.92 4.90 11.57
CA GLN A 225 19.01 5.36 10.69
C GLN A 225 20.26 4.47 10.71
N LEU A 226 20.64 3.93 11.87
CA LEU A 226 21.86 3.12 12.01
C LEU A 226 21.77 1.80 11.23
N ASP A 227 20.58 1.20 11.19
CA ASP A 227 20.33 -0.10 10.57
C ASP A 227 19.73 0.00 9.17
N ASN A 228 19.39 1.22 8.73
CA ASN A 228 18.63 1.49 7.49
C ASN A 228 17.33 0.68 7.42
N LEU A 229 16.60 0.62 8.54
CA LEU A 229 15.30 -0.03 8.64
C LEU A 229 14.19 1.01 8.85
N TYR A 230 12.98 0.65 8.50
CA TYR A 230 11.80 1.52 8.61
C TYR A 230 10.72 0.82 9.43
N LEU A 231 10.09 1.55 10.38
CA LEU A 231 8.89 1.06 11.04
C LEU A 231 7.72 1.08 10.04
N ILE A 232 6.94 0.01 10.04
CA ILE A 232 5.84 -0.13 9.08
C ILE A 232 4.69 0.85 9.38
N PRO A 233 4.15 1.54 8.36
CA PRO A 233 2.94 2.35 8.49
C PRO A 233 1.66 1.52 8.39
N THR A 234 1.77 0.26 7.95
CA THR A 234 0.71 -0.72 7.72
C THR A 234 1.32 -2.10 7.52
N ALA A 235 0.62 -3.16 7.92
CA ALA A 235 1.02 -4.54 7.63
C ALA A 235 1.01 -4.87 6.12
N GLU A 236 0.35 -4.07 5.30
CA GLU A 236 0.45 -4.17 3.83
C GLU A 236 1.91 -4.32 3.37
N VAL A 237 2.81 -3.49 3.92
CA VAL A 237 4.20 -3.47 3.48
C VAL A 237 4.89 -4.83 3.64
N PRO A 238 5.00 -5.41 4.83
CA PRO A 238 5.66 -6.71 4.98
C PRO A 238 4.87 -7.86 4.35
N VAL A 239 3.53 -7.85 4.42
CA VAL A 239 2.70 -8.96 3.93
C VAL A 239 2.73 -9.06 2.41
N THR A 240 2.63 -7.92 1.69
CA THR A 240 2.73 -7.92 0.23
C THR A 240 4.14 -8.30 -0.24
N ASN A 241 5.18 -7.89 0.52
CA ASN A 241 6.57 -8.23 0.22
C ASN A 241 6.95 -9.72 0.42
N ILE A 242 6.10 -10.54 1.04
CA ILE A 242 6.26 -12.01 1.03
C ILE A 242 6.38 -12.54 -0.41
N PHE A 243 5.73 -11.86 -1.35
CA PHE A 243 5.66 -12.25 -2.75
C PHE A 243 6.61 -11.43 -3.67
N ARG A 244 7.59 -10.73 -3.09
CA ARG A 244 8.60 -10.00 -3.86
C ARG A 244 9.55 -10.97 -4.55
N ASP A 245 9.81 -10.69 -5.85
CA ASP A 245 10.65 -11.47 -6.76
C ASP A 245 10.15 -12.91 -7.03
N GLU A 246 8.87 -13.19 -6.74
CA GLU A 246 8.25 -14.49 -6.93
C GLU A 246 7.56 -14.64 -8.30
N ILE A 247 7.55 -15.87 -8.80
CA ILE A 247 6.71 -16.32 -9.92
C ILE A 247 5.76 -17.39 -9.39
N LEU A 248 4.53 -17.00 -9.14
CA LEU A 248 3.49 -17.84 -8.56
C LEU A 248 2.91 -18.81 -9.59
N ASP A 249 2.41 -19.95 -9.13
CA ASP A 249 1.56 -20.79 -9.95
C ASP A 249 0.13 -20.22 -10.00
N GLU A 250 -0.47 -20.16 -11.19
CA GLU A 250 -1.84 -19.62 -11.36
C GLU A 250 -2.88 -20.34 -10.47
N LYS A 251 -2.72 -21.65 -10.25
CA LYS A 251 -3.60 -22.47 -9.41
C LYS A 251 -3.66 -22.01 -7.94
N ASP A 252 -2.64 -21.29 -7.47
CA ASP A 252 -2.54 -20.82 -6.09
C ASP A 252 -3.23 -19.44 -5.89
N LEU A 253 -3.68 -18.81 -6.99
CA LEU A 253 -4.40 -17.55 -6.96
C LEU A 253 -5.92 -17.76 -6.81
N PRO A 254 -6.64 -16.90 -6.07
CA PRO A 254 -6.12 -15.76 -5.33
C PRO A 254 -5.43 -16.15 -4.02
N ILE A 255 -4.30 -15.54 -3.72
CA ILE A 255 -3.67 -15.65 -2.42
C ILE A 255 -4.30 -14.64 -1.46
N LYS A 256 -4.72 -15.09 -0.28
CA LYS A 256 -5.36 -14.28 0.75
C LYS A 256 -4.53 -14.32 2.03
N ARG A 257 -4.09 -13.16 2.55
CA ARG A 257 -3.32 -13.03 3.80
C ARG A 257 -3.96 -11.98 4.69
N CYS A 258 -3.95 -12.20 6.00
CA CYS A 258 -4.28 -11.19 6.99
C CYS A 258 -3.20 -11.09 8.05
N ALA A 259 -3.05 -9.92 8.62
CA ALA A 259 -2.07 -9.66 9.67
C ALA A 259 -2.56 -8.57 10.61
N TYR A 260 -2.36 -8.78 11.90
CA TYR A 260 -2.36 -7.72 12.90
C TYR A 260 -0.97 -7.08 12.98
N SER A 261 -0.93 -5.77 13.13
CA SER A 261 0.30 -5.06 13.48
C SER A 261 0.04 -3.74 14.20
N ALA A 262 1.00 -3.34 15.02
CA ALA A 262 1.19 -1.92 15.29
C ALA A 262 1.66 -1.23 14.00
N CYS A 263 1.11 -0.04 13.75
CA CYS A 263 1.41 0.80 12.60
C CYS A 263 1.99 2.12 13.11
N PHE A 264 3.01 2.65 12.42
CA PHE A 264 3.73 3.84 12.83
C PHE A 264 3.72 4.88 11.72
N ARG A 265 3.16 6.07 12.00
CA ARG A 265 3.10 7.18 11.04
C ARG A 265 3.58 8.46 11.71
N ARG A 266 4.44 9.21 11.03
CA ARG A 266 4.94 10.49 11.56
C ARG A 266 3.87 11.58 11.58
N GLU A 267 2.78 11.40 10.85
CA GLU A 267 1.66 12.35 10.76
C GLU A 267 2.15 13.78 10.48
N ALA A 268 3.19 13.90 9.65
CA ALA A 268 3.82 15.17 9.32
C ALA A 268 2.79 16.14 8.71
N GLY A 269 2.71 17.35 9.28
CA GLY A 269 1.78 18.38 8.82
C GLY A 269 0.36 18.31 9.43
N SER A 270 0.10 17.39 10.35
CA SER A 270 -1.22 17.29 11.01
C SER A 270 -1.29 18.13 12.28
N TYR A 271 -2.26 19.04 12.34
CA TYR A 271 -2.45 19.96 13.46
C TYR A 271 -3.94 20.17 13.77
N GLY A 272 -4.26 20.61 15.00
CA GLY A 272 -5.59 21.10 15.38
C GLY A 272 -6.55 20.03 15.91
N LYS A 273 -7.86 20.19 15.68
CA LYS A 273 -8.93 19.36 16.26
C LYS A 273 -8.84 17.89 15.84
N ASP A 274 -8.26 17.60 14.69
CA ASP A 274 -8.18 16.25 14.12
C ASP A 274 -7.17 15.35 14.82
N VAL A 275 -6.27 15.91 15.66
CA VAL A 275 -5.29 15.14 16.45
C VAL A 275 -5.78 14.83 17.87
N ARG A 276 -7.02 15.22 18.24
CA ARG A 276 -7.52 14.99 19.61
C ARG A 276 -8.00 13.56 19.82
N GLY A 277 -7.65 13.00 20.98
CA GLY A 277 -8.07 11.65 21.36
C GLY A 277 -7.49 10.58 20.43
N LEU A 278 -8.37 9.73 19.89
CA LEU A 278 -8.03 8.61 19.00
C LEU A 278 -8.15 8.94 17.50
N ASN A 279 -8.44 10.18 17.16
CA ASN A 279 -8.72 10.55 15.76
C ASN A 279 -7.51 10.41 14.85
N ARG A 280 -6.28 10.72 15.36
CA ARG A 280 -5.03 10.62 14.61
C ARG A 280 -3.88 10.34 15.56
N LEU A 281 -3.15 9.25 15.30
CA LEU A 281 -2.12 8.73 16.18
C LEU A 281 -0.83 8.44 15.42
N HIS A 282 0.30 8.61 16.10
CA HIS A 282 1.63 8.22 15.60
C HIS A 282 1.86 6.71 15.67
N GLN A 283 1.24 6.04 16.65
CA GLN A 283 1.20 4.59 16.79
C GLN A 283 -0.24 4.14 16.97
N PHE A 284 -0.66 3.15 16.19
CA PHE A 284 -1.99 2.55 16.27
C PHE A 284 -2.00 1.12 15.80
N ASP A 285 -3.02 0.36 16.20
CA ASP A 285 -3.18 -1.03 15.83
C ASP A 285 -4.16 -1.20 14.67
N LYS A 286 -3.86 -2.14 13.78
CA LYS A 286 -4.65 -2.42 12.59
C LYS A 286 -4.58 -3.90 12.21
N VAL A 287 -5.71 -4.47 11.85
CA VAL A 287 -5.75 -5.72 11.09
C VAL A 287 -5.80 -5.36 9.61
N GLU A 288 -4.90 -5.93 8.83
CA GLU A 288 -4.80 -5.72 7.39
C GLU A 288 -5.11 -7.01 6.65
N ILE A 289 -5.82 -6.91 5.54
CA ILE A 289 -6.05 -7.99 4.59
C ILE A 289 -5.35 -7.65 3.27
N VAL A 290 -4.66 -8.63 2.70
CA VAL A 290 -3.92 -8.50 1.44
C VAL A 290 -4.33 -9.64 0.51
N ARG A 291 -4.54 -9.32 -0.77
CA ARG A 291 -4.73 -10.32 -1.83
C ARG A 291 -3.73 -10.13 -2.95
N ILE A 292 -3.29 -11.25 -3.50
CA ILE A 292 -2.55 -11.32 -4.77
C ILE A 292 -3.43 -12.13 -5.72
N ASP A 293 -3.77 -11.54 -6.84
CA ASP A 293 -4.68 -12.17 -7.81
C ASP A 293 -4.22 -11.92 -9.24
N LYS A 294 -4.84 -12.59 -10.19
CA LYS A 294 -4.65 -12.31 -11.60
C LYS A 294 -5.56 -11.15 -12.05
N PRO A 295 -5.16 -10.43 -13.12
CA PRO A 295 -5.86 -9.24 -13.60
C PRO A 295 -7.37 -9.43 -13.77
N GLU A 296 -7.80 -10.55 -14.37
CA GLU A 296 -9.21 -10.83 -14.71
C GLU A 296 -10.10 -11.01 -13.49
N HIS A 297 -9.52 -11.35 -12.34
CA HIS A 297 -10.26 -11.65 -11.11
C HIS A 297 -10.15 -10.57 -10.04
N SER A 298 -9.21 -9.64 -10.18
CA SER A 298 -8.86 -8.69 -9.12
C SER A 298 -10.01 -7.77 -8.69
N TYR A 299 -10.90 -7.40 -9.60
CA TYR A 299 -12.07 -6.58 -9.25
C TYR A 299 -13.14 -7.38 -8.49
N LYS A 300 -13.34 -8.66 -8.81
CA LYS A 300 -14.15 -9.55 -7.99
C LYS A 300 -13.54 -9.73 -6.60
N SER A 301 -12.22 -9.87 -6.53
CA SER A 301 -11.50 -9.91 -5.26
C SER A 301 -11.69 -8.62 -4.45
N LEU A 302 -11.73 -7.45 -5.10
CA LEU A 302 -12.04 -6.17 -4.47
C LEU A 302 -13.44 -6.18 -3.86
N ASP A 303 -14.46 -6.60 -4.62
CA ASP A 303 -15.85 -6.69 -4.14
C ASP A 303 -15.97 -7.59 -2.90
N GLU A 304 -15.34 -8.76 -2.91
CA GLU A 304 -15.30 -9.66 -1.76
C GLU A 304 -14.60 -9.04 -0.54
N MET A 305 -13.58 -8.18 -0.74
CA MET A 305 -12.92 -7.45 0.34
C MET A 305 -13.84 -6.38 0.92
N LEU A 306 -14.56 -5.64 0.07
CA LEU A 306 -15.54 -4.65 0.49
C LEU A 306 -16.66 -5.29 1.32
N GLU A 307 -17.21 -6.43 0.86
CA GLU A 307 -18.23 -7.20 1.59
C GLU A 307 -17.71 -7.68 2.96
N HIS A 308 -16.46 -8.12 3.02
CA HIS A 308 -15.83 -8.55 4.28
C HIS A 308 -15.76 -7.41 5.29
N VAL A 309 -15.23 -6.24 4.89
CA VAL A 309 -15.10 -5.06 5.77
C VAL A 309 -16.46 -4.54 6.19
N GLU A 310 -17.42 -4.45 5.28
CA GLU A 310 -18.81 -4.08 5.60
C GLU A 310 -19.42 -5.04 6.63
N GLY A 311 -19.17 -6.34 6.47
CA GLY A 311 -19.62 -7.38 7.41
C GLY A 311 -19.10 -7.19 8.83
N LEU A 312 -17.87 -6.68 9.00
CA LEU A 312 -17.31 -6.36 10.30
C LEU A 312 -18.07 -5.20 10.97
N LEU A 313 -18.33 -4.11 10.22
CA LEU A 313 -19.07 -2.96 10.73
C LEU A 313 -20.51 -3.30 11.12
N LYS A 314 -21.19 -4.13 10.32
CA LYS A 314 -22.53 -4.66 10.64
C LYS A 314 -22.54 -5.47 11.93
N LYS A 315 -21.54 -6.34 12.14
CA LYS A 315 -21.42 -7.14 13.38
C LYS A 315 -21.12 -6.29 14.60
N LEU A 316 -20.41 -5.16 14.43
CA LEU A 316 -20.16 -4.19 15.47
C LEU A 316 -21.35 -3.25 15.71
N GLU A 317 -22.43 -3.35 14.92
CA GLU A 317 -23.63 -2.52 14.98
C GLU A 317 -23.31 -1.01 14.85
N LEU A 318 -22.25 -0.66 14.05
CA LEU A 318 -21.85 0.72 13.81
C LEU A 318 -22.51 1.28 12.55
N PRO A 319 -23.05 2.52 12.58
CA PRO A 319 -23.46 3.21 11.37
C PRO A 319 -22.26 3.50 10.48
N TYR A 320 -22.39 3.28 9.18
CA TYR A 320 -21.27 3.41 8.25
C TYR A 320 -21.67 3.99 6.90
N HIS A 321 -20.69 4.62 6.24
CA HIS A 321 -20.68 4.95 4.83
C HIS A 321 -19.57 4.16 4.12
N ILE A 322 -19.80 3.83 2.85
CA ILE A 322 -18.76 3.37 1.94
C ILE A 322 -18.63 4.42 0.85
N LEU A 323 -17.45 5.02 0.75
CA LEU A 323 -17.12 6.05 -0.22
C LEU A 323 -16.27 5.45 -1.34
N ARG A 324 -16.60 5.75 -2.59
CA ARG A 324 -15.66 5.57 -3.69
C ARG A 324 -14.89 6.87 -3.88
N LEU A 325 -13.57 6.79 -3.73
CA LEU A 325 -12.72 7.97 -3.80
C LEU A 325 -12.64 8.52 -5.21
N CYS A 326 -12.61 9.85 -5.33
CA CYS A 326 -12.37 10.54 -6.59
C CYS A 326 -10.87 10.58 -6.94
N GLY A 327 -10.55 10.96 -8.17
CA GLY A 327 -9.18 10.96 -8.67
C GLY A 327 -8.22 11.81 -7.83
N GLY A 328 -8.67 12.94 -7.29
CA GLY A 328 -7.85 13.86 -6.49
C GLY A 328 -7.60 13.44 -5.04
N ASP A 329 -8.42 12.53 -4.50
CA ASP A 329 -8.28 12.04 -3.12
C ASP A 329 -7.62 10.65 -3.03
N MET A 330 -7.49 9.95 -4.14
CA MET A 330 -6.87 8.63 -4.19
C MET A 330 -5.39 8.65 -3.85
N SER A 331 -4.92 7.61 -3.16
CA SER A 331 -3.50 7.42 -2.90
C SER A 331 -2.68 7.35 -4.20
N PHE A 332 -1.38 7.64 -4.08
CA PHE A 332 -0.44 7.64 -5.20
C PHE A 332 -0.42 6.30 -5.97
N THR A 333 -0.58 5.19 -5.28
CA THR A 333 -0.42 3.83 -5.83
C THR A 333 -1.71 3.16 -6.28
N SER A 334 -2.89 3.58 -5.78
CA SER A 334 -4.17 2.93 -6.06
C SER A 334 -4.68 3.20 -7.49
N ALA A 335 -5.29 2.19 -8.12
CA ALA A 335 -6.09 2.32 -9.32
C ALA A 335 -7.57 2.59 -8.99
N ILE A 336 -8.07 2.04 -7.91
CA ILE A 336 -9.38 2.35 -7.34
C ILE A 336 -9.31 2.15 -5.82
N CYS A 337 -10.04 2.96 -5.08
CA CYS A 337 -10.07 2.94 -3.63
C CYS A 337 -11.47 3.21 -3.09
N TYR A 338 -11.81 2.47 -2.03
CA TYR A 338 -13.03 2.67 -1.27
C TYR A 338 -12.68 2.87 0.19
N ASP A 339 -13.21 3.95 0.79
CA ASP A 339 -13.07 4.21 2.21
C ASP A 339 -14.35 3.87 2.96
N PHE A 340 -14.19 3.33 4.15
CA PHE A 340 -15.28 3.08 5.08
C PHE A 340 -15.19 4.09 6.21
N GLU A 341 -16.30 4.76 6.46
CA GLU A 341 -16.44 5.69 7.56
C GLU A 341 -17.48 5.18 8.55
N VAL A 342 -17.29 5.47 9.83
CA VAL A 342 -18.26 5.23 10.89
C VAL A 342 -18.70 6.54 11.54
N TRP A 343 -19.95 6.60 11.96
CA TRP A 343 -20.48 7.77 12.63
C TRP A 343 -19.95 7.89 14.06
N SER A 344 -19.37 9.02 14.41
CA SER A 344 -19.01 9.44 15.76
C SER A 344 -20.12 10.33 16.31
N ALA A 345 -20.95 9.77 17.19
CA ALA A 345 -22.21 10.41 17.59
C ALA A 345 -22.00 11.67 18.42
N ALA A 346 -20.96 11.73 19.26
CA ALA A 346 -20.66 12.91 20.06
C ALA A 346 -19.90 13.99 19.27
N GLN A 347 -19.02 13.59 18.33
CA GLN A 347 -18.35 14.55 17.45
C GLN A 347 -19.25 15.03 16.29
N LYS A 348 -20.36 14.32 16.03
CA LYS A 348 -21.33 14.60 14.94
C LYS A 348 -20.64 14.63 13.58
N ARG A 349 -19.78 13.64 13.32
CA ARG A 349 -19.06 13.48 12.05
C ARG A 349 -18.74 12.03 11.71
N TRP A 350 -18.46 11.79 10.46
CA TRP A 350 -17.95 10.53 9.96
C TRP A 350 -16.44 10.43 10.20
N LEU A 351 -15.97 9.24 10.56
CA LEU A 351 -14.57 8.92 10.80
C LEU A 351 -14.17 7.76 9.90
N GLU A 352 -13.20 7.96 9.03
CA GLU A 352 -12.60 6.90 8.23
C GLU A 352 -11.97 5.83 9.12
N VAL A 353 -12.33 4.57 8.91
CA VAL A 353 -11.84 3.41 9.69
C VAL A 353 -11.19 2.35 8.82
N SER A 354 -11.37 2.41 7.52
CA SER A 354 -10.76 1.48 6.55
C SER A 354 -10.64 2.13 5.20
N SER A 355 -9.60 1.74 4.49
CA SER A 355 -9.42 2.00 3.07
C SER A 355 -9.13 0.68 2.38
N VAL A 356 -9.86 0.35 1.31
CA VAL A 356 -9.71 -0.88 0.52
C VAL A 356 -9.37 -0.52 -0.91
N SER A 357 -8.22 -1.00 -1.39
CA SER A 357 -7.66 -0.60 -2.68
C SER A 357 -7.33 -1.78 -3.58
N ASN A 358 -7.51 -1.57 -4.89
CA ASN A 358 -6.87 -2.37 -5.93
C ASN A 358 -5.78 -1.51 -6.59
N PHE A 359 -4.56 -2.01 -6.63
CA PHE A 359 -3.40 -1.34 -7.22
C PHE A 359 -3.13 -1.79 -8.65
N GLU A 360 -3.94 -2.74 -9.15
CA GLU A 360 -3.65 -3.44 -10.39
C GLU A 360 -2.19 -3.97 -10.40
N SER A 361 -1.49 -3.80 -11.51
CA SER A 361 -0.10 -4.25 -11.63
C SER A 361 0.94 -3.29 -11.06
N TYR A 362 0.54 -2.14 -10.50
CA TYR A 362 1.47 -1.08 -10.11
C TYR A 362 2.47 -1.51 -9.04
N GLN A 363 1.98 -2.12 -7.95
CA GLN A 363 2.84 -2.66 -6.90
C GLN A 363 3.53 -3.94 -7.37
N ALA A 364 2.83 -4.83 -8.07
CA ALA A 364 3.40 -6.07 -8.60
C ALA A 364 4.60 -5.81 -9.53
N ASN A 365 4.58 -4.74 -10.33
CA ASN A 365 5.71 -4.33 -11.15
C ASN A 365 6.91 -3.82 -10.33
N ARG A 366 6.70 -3.21 -9.16
CA ARG A 366 7.78 -2.82 -8.23
C ARG A 366 8.36 -4.03 -7.49
N LEU A 367 7.47 -4.95 -7.11
CA LEU A 367 7.78 -6.18 -6.37
C LEU A 367 8.35 -7.28 -7.27
N HIS A 368 8.25 -7.16 -8.60
CA HIS A 368 8.45 -8.27 -9.53
C HIS A 368 7.58 -9.49 -9.17
N CYS A 369 6.38 -9.26 -8.63
CA CYS A 369 5.40 -10.28 -8.30
C CYS A 369 4.63 -10.69 -9.57
N ARG A 370 4.83 -11.92 -9.99
CA ARG A 370 4.34 -12.44 -11.28
C ARG A 370 3.69 -13.79 -11.08
N TYR A 371 2.90 -14.23 -12.06
CA TYR A 371 2.40 -15.59 -12.11
C TYR A 371 2.66 -16.21 -13.47
N ARG A 372 2.67 -17.54 -13.51
CA ARG A 372 2.77 -18.30 -14.74
C ARG A 372 1.37 -18.69 -15.19
N ASN A 373 0.89 -18.07 -16.26
CA ASN A 373 -0.38 -18.41 -16.88
C ASN A 373 -0.38 -19.87 -17.35
N ALA A 374 -1.38 -20.65 -16.91
CA ALA A 374 -1.43 -22.09 -17.12
C ALA A 374 -1.65 -22.47 -18.60
N GLU A 375 -2.41 -21.66 -19.34
CA GLU A 375 -2.73 -21.90 -20.74
C GLU A 375 -1.62 -21.43 -21.67
N THR A 376 -1.21 -20.16 -21.53
CA THR A 376 -0.24 -19.53 -22.45
C THR A 376 1.20 -19.81 -22.07
N ARG A 377 1.47 -20.30 -20.86
CA ARG A 377 2.79 -20.49 -20.24
C ARG A 377 3.61 -19.19 -20.09
N LYS A 378 3.01 -18.04 -20.40
CA LYS A 378 3.65 -16.72 -20.24
C LYS A 378 3.71 -16.34 -18.77
N ILE A 379 4.72 -15.53 -18.47
CA ILE A 379 4.86 -14.90 -17.14
C ILE A 379 4.22 -13.53 -17.23
N GLU A 380 3.25 -13.27 -16.35
CA GLU A 380 2.46 -12.05 -16.33
C GLU A 380 2.52 -11.42 -14.92
N LEU A 381 2.29 -10.10 -14.82
CA LEU A 381 2.22 -9.42 -13.54
C LEU A 381 0.93 -9.77 -12.82
N CYS A 382 1.02 -10.01 -11.52
CA CYS A 382 -0.15 -10.10 -10.66
C CYS A 382 -0.80 -8.72 -10.47
N HIS A 383 -2.04 -8.71 -9.98
CA HIS A 383 -2.65 -7.56 -9.32
C HIS A 383 -2.52 -7.72 -7.81
N THR A 384 -2.31 -6.62 -7.11
CA THR A 384 -2.26 -6.58 -5.64
C THR A 384 -3.42 -5.75 -5.10
N LEU A 385 -3.98 -6.20 -3.97
CA LEU A 385 -5.05 -5.53 -3.27
C LEU A 385 -4.76 -5.51 -1.78
N ASN A 386 -5.17 -4.46 -1.11
CA ASN A 386 -5.16 -4.42 0.35
C ASN A 386 -6.43 -3.80 0.91
N GLY A 387 -6.65 -3.99 2.20
CA GLY A 387 -7.69 -3.31 2.94
C GLY A 387 -7.48 -3.40 4.45
N SER A 388 -7.84 -2.34 5.15
CA SER A 388 -7.87 -2.37 6.61
C SER A 388 -9.13 -3.09 7.09
N ALA A 389 -8.98 -4.12 7.89
CA ALA A 389 -10.09 -4.92 8.40
C ALA A 389 -10.09 -5.05 9.95
N LEU A 390 -10.02 -3.97 10.75
CA LEU A 390 -10.12 -2.52 10.57
C LEU A 390 -8.96 -1.79 11.28
N ALA A 391 -8.90 -0.45 11.18
CA ALA A 391 -8.03 0.38 12.02
C ALA A 391 -8.70 0.61 13.38
N LEU A 392 -8.08 0.12 14.47
CA LEU A 392 -8.72 0.02 15.78
C LEU A 392 -9.05 1.36 16.45
N PRO A 393 -8.23 2.43 16.41
CA PRO A 393 -8.48 3.63 17.22
C PRO A 393 -9.81 4.29 16.94
N ARG A 394 -10.14 4.50 15.68
CA ARG A 394 -11.40 5.17 15.30
C ARG A 394 -12.61 4.26 15.50
N ILE A 395 -12.46 2.94 15.37
CA ILE A 395 -13.47 1.95 15.77
C ILE A 395 -13.72 2.02 17.27
N VAL A 396 -12.67 2.07 18.09
CA VAL A 396 -12.77 2.21 19.54
C VAL A 396 -13.46 3.55 19.88
N ALA A 397 -13.07 4.65 19.25
CA ALA A 397 -13.72 5.95 19.44
C ALA A 397 -15.24 5.89 19.14
N ALA A 398 -15.61 5.28 18.01
CA ALA A 398 -17.02 5.14 17.63
C ALA A 398 -17.78 4.21 18.58
N ILE A 399 -17.21 3.09 19.01
CA ILE A 399 -17.82 2.19 20.00
C ILE A 399 -18.06 2.94 21.31
N ILE A 400 -17.05 3.66 21.82
CA ILE A 400 -17.14 4.41 23.07
C ILE A 400 -18.24 5.47 22.99
N GLU A 401 -18.27 6.28 21.93
CA GLU A 401 -19.21 7.37 21.78
C GLU A 401 -20.64 6.87 21.51
N ASN A 402 -20.79 5.92 20.58
CA ASN A 402 -22.12 5.48 20.16
C ASN A 402 -22.84 4.61 21.18
N ASN A 403 -22.10 3.94 22.07
CA ASN A 403 -22.66 3.00 23.06
C ASN A 403 -22.63 3.54 24.50
N GLN A 404 -22.40 4.85 24.69
CA GLN A 404 -22.37 5.45 26.02
C GLN A 404 -23.72 5.43 26.71
N THR A 405 -23.70 5.18 28.02
CA THR A 405 -24.83 5.26 28.93
C THR A 405 -24.40 6.00 30.21
N PRO A 406 -25.34 6.40 31.09
CA PRO A 406 -24.97 6.99 32.38
C PRO A 406 -24.08 6.14 33.25
N GLU A 407 -24.25 4.80 33.18
CA GLU A 407 -23.54 3.82 34.00
C GLU A 407 -22.19 3.36 33.41
N GLY A 408 -21.98 3.56 32.09
CA GLY A 408 -20.79 3.11 31.39
C GLY A 408 -20.99 3.03 29.89
N ILE A 409 -20.12 2.28 29.22
CA ILE A 409 -20.15 2.10 27.78
C ILE A 409 -20.45 0.64 27.48
N ARG A 410 -21.53 0.35 26.77
CA ARG A 410 -21.90 -1.01 26.38
C ARG A 410 -20.91 -1.56 25.35
N VAL A 411 -20.49 -2.78 25.53
CA VAL A 411 -19.64 -3.49 24.58
C VAL A 411 -20.54 -4.12 23.52
N PRO A 412 -20.21 -3.99 22.21
CA PRO A 412 -20.92 -4.71 21.15
C PRO A 412 -21.02 -6.21 21.48
N LYS A 413 -22.20 -6.80 21.28
CA LYS A 413 -22.48 -8.20 21.69
C LYS A 413 -21.48 -9.19 21.12
N VAL A 414 -21.04 -8.98 19.88
CA VAL A 414 -20.08 -9.84 19.19
C VAL A 414 -18.71 -9.86 19.87
N LEU A 415 -18.34 -8.83 20.63
CA LEU A 415 -17.06 -8.73 21.33
C LEU A 415 -17.09 -9.31 22.74
N VAL A 416 -18.28 -9.49 23.35
CA VAL A 416 -18.42 -10.00 24.74
C VAL A 416 -17.69 -11.34 24.94
N PRO A 417 -17.79 -12.33 24.03
CA PRO A 417 -17.05 -13.59 24.17
C PRO A 417 -15.52 -13.42 24.18
N TYR A 418 -15.00 -12.39 23.51
CA TYR A 418 -13.57 -12.11 23.41
C TYR A 418 -13.05 -11.31 24.61
N CYS A 419 -13.81 -10.30 25.08
CA CYS A 419 -13.37 -9.45 26.19
C CYS A 419 -13.83 -9.97 27.58
N GLY A 420 -14.93 -10.73 27.67
CA GLY A 420 -15.42 -11.34 28.91
C GLY A 420 -16.17 -10.36 29.82
N PHE A 421 -16.66 -9.25 29.29
CA PHE A 421 -17.51 -8.27 29.99
C PHE A 421 -18.44 -7.58 29.00
N GLU A 422 -19.54 -7.05 29.49
CA GLU A 422 -20.57 -6.38 28.69
C GLU A 422 -20.49 -4.85 28.76
N MET A 423 -19.69 -4.32 29.70
CA MET A 423 -19.62 -2.87 29.96
C MET A 423 -18.21 -2.42 30.34
N LEU A 424 -17.83 -1.27 29.78
CA LEU A 424 -16.71 -0.48 30.26
C LEU A 424 -17.23 0.53 31.26
N ASP A 425 -16.79 0.46 32.49
CA ASP A 425 -17.20 1.26 33.63
C ASP A 425 -15.99 1.66 34.48
N ASP A 426 -16.20 2.29 35.63
CA ASP A 426 -15.16 2.69 36.57
C ASP A 426 -14.50 1.50 37.31
N LYS A 427 -15.07 0.29 37.17
CA LYS A 427 -14.51 -0.97 37.73
C LYS A 427 -13.54 -1.61 36.74
N ASN A 428 -12.37 -1.03 36.63
CA ASN A 428 -11.37 -1.38 35.62
C ASN A 428 -10.59 -2.71 35.85
N PHE A 429 -11.09 -3.60 36.68
CA PHE A 429 -10.40 -4.86 37.01
C PHE A 429 -11.23 -6.08 36.69
#